data_b03b9c58e5f96039ef8dcca4de8865a6
#
_entry.id   b03b9c58e5f96039ef8dcca4de8865a6
#
_cell.length_a   1.000
_cell.length_b   1.000
_cell.length_c   1.000
_cell.angle_alpha   90.00
_cell.angle_beta   90.00
_cell.angle_gamma   90.00
#
_symmetry.space_group_name_H-M   'P 1'
#
loop_
_entity.id
_entity.type
_entity.pdbx_description
1 polymer ?
#
loop_
_entity_poly.entity_id
_entity_poly.type
_entity_poly.pdbx_seq_one_letter_code
_entity_poly.pdbx_strand_id
1 'polypeptide(L)'
;PRFQRLAAAGALNFAGMFLYIASAPAFLMDLLGLGEREFAWLFIPTIGGMTLGAFLSGRLAGRWPPGRQVGAGFACSATAAALNVAYNVLAPAIAVPWAVLPMSLFAFGVALVFPVLTLAILDMYPRQRGAASSLQAFFQLVLNSLVAGLLSPLLSHHGLHLALGMAAFVAGGWAIWRWESSVARRARPPASPPPSGPMIEPGEQL
;
A
#
# COMPACT_ATOMS: atom_id res chain seq x y z
N PRO A 1 -5.70 -10.61 -16.37
CA PRO A 1 -5.20 -11.17 -15.11
C PRO A 1 -4.18 -10.28 -14.39
N ARG A 2 -3.17 -9.69 -15.10
CA ARG A 2 -2.15 -8.83 -14.49
C ARG A 2 -2.73 -7.53 -13.93
N PHE A 3 -3.60 -6.87 -14.69
CA PHE A 3 -4.34 -5.68 -14.27
C PHE A 3 -5.06 -5.94 -12.94
N GLN A 4 -5.86 -7.00 -12.87
CA GLN A 4 -6.66 -7.32 -11.68
C GLN A 4 -5.79 -7.55 -10.44
N ARG A 5 -4.64 -8.25 -10.59
CA ARG A 5 -3.71 -8.50 -9.49
C ARG A 5 -3.07 -7.22 -8.97
N LEU A 6 -2.61 -6.33 -9.86
CA LEU A 6 -2.01 -5.06 -9.45
C LEU A 6 -3.05 -4.12 -8.84
N ALA A 7 -4.24 -4.03 -9.42
CA ALA A 7 -5.34 -3.24 -8.88
C ALA A 7 -5.78 -3.77 -7.51
N ALA A 8 -5.95 -5.10 -7.35
CA ALA A 8 -6.31 -5.71 -6.09
C ALA A 8 -5.23 -5.51 -5.01
N ALA A 9 -3.94 -5.65 -5.35
CA ALA A 9 -2.86 -5.43 -4.40
C ALA A 9 -2.84 -3.99 -3.86
N GLY A 10 -3.02 -3.00 -4.73
CA GLY A 10 -3.12 -1.59 -4.34
C GLY A 10 -4.38 -1.30 -3.53
N ALA A 11 -5.53 -1.82 -3.99
CA ALA A 11 -6.82 -1.63 -3.35
C ALA A 11 -6.85 -2.23 -1.93
N LEU A 12 -6.33 -3.44 -1.74
CA LEU A 12 -6.25 -4.08 -0.41
C LEU A 12 -5.32 -3.31 0.52
N ASN A 13 -4.14 -2.87 0.05
CA ASN A 13 -3.24 -2.08 0.89
C ASN A 13 -3.91 -0.77 1.35
N PHE A 14 -4.61 -0.09 0.46
CA PHE A 14 -5.37 1.11 0.81
C PHE A 14 -6.56 0.80 1.75
N ALA A 15 -7.25 -0.31 1.53
CA ALA A 15 -8.41 -0.71 2.32
C ALA A 15 -8.06 -0.93 3.81
N GLY A 16 -6.84 -1.39 4.10
CA GLY A 16 -6.33 -1.49 5.48
C GLY A 16 -6.30 -0.13 6.20
N MET A 17 -5.88 0.93 5.51
CA MET A 17 -5.95 2.29 6.04
C MET A 17 -7.40 2.79 6.10
N PHE A 18 -8.17 2.54 5.04
CA PHE A 18 -9.54 3.01 4.94
C PHE A 18 -10.46 2.41 6.01
N LEU A 19 -10.17 1.20 6.48
CA LEU A 19 -10.89 0.59 7.60
C LEU A 19 -10.86 1.47 8.85
N TYR A 20 -9.70 2.04 9.20
CA TYR A 20 -9.59 2.98 10.33
C TYR A 20 -10.27 4.31 10.05
N ILE A 21 -10.20 4.81 8.82
CA ILE A 21 -10.89 6.06 8.43
C ILE A 21 -12.41 5.87 8.54
N ALA A 22 -12.94 4.76 8.02
CA ALA A 22 -14.37 4.44 8.09
C ALA A 22 -14.84 4.19 9.52
N SER A 23 -13.98 3.63 10.38
CA SER A 23 -14.25 3.35 11.79
C SER A 23 -13.84 4.49 12.71
N ALA A 24 -13.39 5.64 12.19
CA ALA A 24 -12.83 6.72 13.00
C ALA A 24 -13.77 7.20 14.14
N PRO A 25 -15.09 7.37 13.94
CA PRO A 25 -15.96 7.75 15.03
C PRO A 25 -15.96 6.71 16.17
N ALA A 26 -16.21 5.45 15.86
CA ALA A 26 -16.19 4.37 16.85
C ALA A 26 -14.81 4.20 17.50
N PHE A 27 -13.73 4.27 16.72
CA PHE A 27 -12.37 4.13 17.23
C PHE A 27 -11.96 5.27 18.17
N LEU A 28 -12.28 6.51 17.82
CA LEU A 28 -11.87 7.69 18.61
C LEU A 28 -12.81 7.96 19.77
N MET A 29 -14.12 7.88 19.55
CA MET A 29 -15.11 8.26 20.56
C MET A 29 -15.43 7.09 21.50
N ASP A 30 -15.70 5.90 20.96
CA ASP A 30 -16.16 4.77 21.77
C ASP A 30 -14.99 4.01 22.42
N LEU A 31 -13.86 3.81 21.68
CA LEU A 31 -12.72 3.04 22.20
C LEU A 31 -11.69 3.92 22.92
N LEU A 32 -11.43 5.13 22.45
CA LEU A 32 -10.44 6.05 23.05
C LEU A 32 -11.06 7.09 23.98
N GLY A 33 -12.39 7.24 23.99
CA GLY A 33 -13.09 8.21 24.82
C GLY A 33 -12.82 9.67 24.45
N LEU A 34 -12.41 9.94 23.19
CA LEU A 34 -12.04 11.26 22.71
C LEU A 34 -13.27 12.02 22.21
N GLY A 35 -13.23 13.36 22.30
CA GLY A 35 -14.28 14.22 21.78
C GLY A 35 -14.14 14.49 20.26
N GLU A 36 -15.18 15.11 19.68
CA GLU A 36 -15.19 15.44 18.23
C GLU A 36 -14.01 16.30 17.79
N ARG A 37 -13.49 17.17 18.67
CA ARG A 37 -12.35 18.03 18.35
C ARG A 37 -11.01 17.29 18.28
N GLU A 38 -10.96 16.06 18.79
CA GLU A 38 -9.75 15.26 18.93
C GLU A 38 -9.53 14.29 17.76
N PHE A 39 -10.37 14.34 16.72
CA PHE A 39 -10.16 13.63 15.45
C PHE A 39 -8.80 13.98 14.79
N ALA A 40 -8.27 15.13 15.11
CA ALA A 40 -6.94 15.56 14.70
C ALA A 40 -5.84 14.55 15.08
N TRP A 41 -5.98 13.83 16.20
CA TRP A 41 -5.02 12.81 16.64
C TRP A 41 -4.86 11.66 15.63
N LEU A 42 -5.93 11.28 14.94
CA LEU A 42 -5.85 10.25 13.89
C LEU A 42 -5.43 10.84 12.54
N PHE A 43 -6.06 11.95 12.17
CA PHE A 43 -5.93 12.47 10.81
C PHE A 43 -4.61 13.20 10.56
N ILE A 44 -4.09 13.98 11.52
CA ILE A 44 -2.82 14.71 11.33
C ILE A 44 -1.64 13.75 11.12
N PRO A 45 -1.39 12.72 11.97
CA PRO A 45 -0.31 11.77 11.74
C PRO A 45 -0.51 10.96 10.45
N THR A 46 -1.75 10.57 10.15
CA THR A 46 -2.06 9.80 8.93
C THR A 46 -1.78 10.61 7.67
N ILE A 47 -2.26 11.86 7.59
CA ILE A 47 -2.00 12.77 6.45
C ILE A 47 -0.51 13.11 6.38
N GLY A 48 0.14 13.35 7.53
CA GLY A 48 1.58 13.58 7.59
C GLY A 48 2.38 12.41 7.01
N GLY A 49 2.05 11.18 7.43
CA GLY A 49 2.67 9.97 6.89
C GLY A 49 2.45 9.83 5.38
N MET A 50 1.21 10.05 4.92
CA MET A 50 0.88 10.02 3.49
C MET A 50 1.65 11.07 2.69
N THR A 51 1.74 12.30 3.20
CA THR A 51 2.46 13.40 2.54
C THR A 51 3.95 13.08 2.41
N LEU A 52 4.57 12.61 3.50
CA LEU A 52 5.98 12.20 3.50
C LEU A 52 6.22 11.02 2.54
N GLY A 53 5.32 10.04 2.54
CA GLY A 53 5.39 8.90 1.64
C GLY A 53 5.25 9.29 0.18
N ALA A 54 4.32 10.18 -0.15
CA ALA A 54 4.13 10.70 -1.50
C ALA A 54 5.35 11.52 -1.97
N PHE A 55 5.89 12.37 -1.10
CA PHE A 55 7.10 13.14 -1.39
C PHE A 55 8.29 12.21 -1.66
N LEU A 56 8.50 11.20 -0.82
CA LEU A 56 9.57 10.23 -1.02
C LEU A 56 9.34 9.39 -2.26
N SER A 57 8.10 8.98 -2.54
CA SER A 57 7.72 8.25 -3.76
C SER A 57 8.13 9.01 -5.02
N GLY A 58 7.86 10.32 -5.05
CA GLY A 58 8.28 11.19 -6.15
C GLY A 58 9.81 11.28 -6.29
N ARG A 59 10.54 11.35 -5.17
CA ARG A 59 12.01 11.39 -5.20
C ARG A 59 12.67 10.07 -5.60
N LEU A 60 12.02 8.96 -5.33
CA LEU A 60 12.48 7.63 -5.70
C LEU A 60 12.14 7.27 -7.15
N ALA A 61 11.19 7.95 -7.76
CA ALA A 61 10.81 7.75 -9.14
C ALA A 61 12.02 7.93 -10.07
N GLY A 62 12.28 6.92 -10.92
CA GLY A 62 13.44 6.89 -11.81
C GLY A 62 14.76 6.50 -11.13
N ARG A 63 14.87 6.50 -9.80
CA ARG A 63 16.08 6.09 -9.06
C ARG A 63 15.99 4.65 -8.54
N TRP A 64 14.83 4.23 -8.13
CA TRP A 64 14.60 2.88 -7.65
C TRP A 64 13.79 2.06 -8.65
N PRO A 65 14.10 0.76 -8.79
CA PRO A 65 13.23 -0.13 -9.54
C PRO A 65 11.82 -0.14 -8.92
N PRO A 66 10.74 -0.08 -9.73
CA PRO A 66 9.37 -0.04 -9.23
C PRO A 66 9.05 -1.15 -8.22
N GLY A 67 9.55 -2.37 -8.47
CA GLY A 67 9.35 -3.51 -7.55
C GLY A 67 10.01 -3.32 -6.18
N ARG A 68 11.15 -2.62 -6.10
CA ARG A 68 11.82 -2.30 -4.82
C ARG A 68 11.01 -1.29 -4.02
N GLN A 69 10.47 -0.27 -4.69
CA GLN A 69 9.66 0.77 -4.05
C GLN A 69 8.35 0.18 -3.51
N VAL A 70 7.65 -0.64 -4.31
CA VAL A 70 6.43 -1.34 -3.87
C VAL A 70 6.73 -2.28 -2.70
N GLY A 71 7.83 -3.03 -2.77
CA GLY A 71 8.26 -3.90 -1.67
C GLY A 71 8.54 -3.15 -0.38
N ALA A 72 9.22 -2.01 -0.45
CA ALA A 72 9.48 -1.15 0.71
C ALA A 72 8.17 -0.59 1.29
N GLY A 73 7.24 -0.15 0.44
CA GLY A 73 5.95 0.35 0.89
C GLY A 73 5.11 -0.72 1.60
N PHE A 74 5.03 -1.93 1.05
CA PHE A 74 4.36 -3.05 1.73
C PHE A 74 5.06 -3.44 3.04
N ALA A 75 6.38 -3.40 3.10
CA ALA A 75 7.13 -3.65 4.34
C ALA A 75 6.79 -2.61 5.41
N CYS A 76 6.72 -1.31 5.06
CA CYS A 76 6.28 -0.26 5.98
C CYS A 76 4.84 -0.50 6.47
N SER A 77 3.90 -0.79 5.56
CA SER A 77 2.50 -1.08 5.91
C SER A 77 2.39 -2.33 6.81
N ALA A 78 3.15 -3.39 6.52
CA ALA A 78 3.16 -4.61 7.33
C ALA A 78 3.78 -4.39 8.72
N THR A 79 4.86 -3.62 8.80
CA THR A 79 5.46 -3.23 10.09
C THR A 79 4.47 -2.41 10.92
N ALA A 80 3.80 -1.44 10.30
CA ALA A 80 2.77 -0.65 10.97
C ALA A 80 1.61 -1.51 11.49
N ALA A 81 1.13 -2.46 10.68
CA ALA A 81 0.08 -3.38 11.07
C ALA A 81 0.53 -4.30 12.23
N ALA A 82 1.77 -4.81 12.17
CA ALA A 82 2.33 -5.63 13.24
C ALA A 82 2.47 -4.85 14.55
N LEU A 83 2.97 -3.60 14.49
CA LEU A 83 3.06 -2.71 15.66
C LEU A 83 1.68 -2.41 16.22
N ASN A 84 0.68 -2.18 15.37
CA ASN A 84 -0.68 -1.92 15.80
C ASN A 84 -1.32 -3.15 16.49
N VAL A 85 -1.15 -4.35 15.93
CA VAL A 85 -1.60 -5.59 16.58
C VAL A 85 -0.87 -5.80 17.91
N ALA A 86 0.45 -5.68 17.93
CA ALA A 86 1.24 -5.84 19.15
C ALA A 86 0.82 -4.85 20.24
N TYR A 87 0.57 -3.59 19.88
CA TYR A 87 0.08 -2.58 20.82
C TYR A 87 -1.29 -2.96 21.41
N ASN A 88 -2.24 -3.38 20.56
CA ASN A 88 -3.58 -3.78 21.03
C ASN A 88 -3.59 -5.07 21.86
N VAL A 89 -2.57 -5.93 21.72
CA VAL A 89 -2.42 -7.15 22.53
C VAL A 89 -1.71 -6.88 23.86
N LEU A 90 -0.69 -6.02 23.85
CA LEU A 90 0.21 -5.83 24.99
C LEU A 90 -0.18 -4.65 25.89
N ALA A 91 -0.87 -3.64 25.35
CA ALA A 91 -1.23 -2.46 26.12
C ALA A 91 -2.42 -2.75 27.06
N PRO A 92 -2.31 -2.43 28.36
CA PRO A 92 -3.40 -2.61 29.31
C PRO A 92 -4.59 -1.68 29.05
N ALA A 93 -4.34 -0.54 28.41
CA ALA A 93 -5.35 0.41 27.94
C ALA A 93 -4.88 1.08 26.64
N ILE A 94 -5.84 1.30 25.73
CA ILE A 94 -5.56 1.95 24.46
C ILE A 94 -5.58 3.47 24.68
N ALA A 95 -4.50 4.17 24.34
CA ALA A 95 -4.37 5.60 24.55
C ALA A 95 -3.62 6.29 23.41
N VAL A 96 -3.94 7.56 23.16
CA VAL A 96 -3.17 8.43 22.29
C VAL A 96 -1.87 8.88 22.99
N PRO A 97 -0.77 9.11 22.26
CA PRO A 97 -0.63 9.06 20.81
C PRO A 97 -0.36 7.65 20.24
N TRP A 98 -0.08 6.66 21.08
CA TRP A 98 0.44 5.35 20.68
C TRP A 98 -0.52 4.53 19.82
N ALA A 99 -1.82 4.67 20.07
CA ALA A 99 -2.87 3.99 19.30
C ALA A 99 -2.97 4.47 17.84
N VAL A 100 -2.55 5.70 17.56
CA VAL A 100 -2.69 6.34 16.23
C VAL A 100 -1.38 6.42 15.45
N LEU A 101 -0.22 6.35 16.12
CA LEU A 101 1.08 6.43 15.48
C LEU A 101 1.31 5.36 14.39
N PRO A 102 0.91 4.08 14.55
CA PRO A 102 1.05 3.08 13.50
C PRO A 102 0.35 3.47 12.20
N MET A 103 -0.75 4.26 12.27
CA MET A 103 -1.46 4.74 11.09
C MET A 103 -0.63 5.68 10.23
N SER A 104 0.23 6.50 10.84
CA SER A 104 1.16 7.37 10.10
C SER A 104 2.13 6.54 9.24
N LEU A 105 2.73 5.51 9.83
CA LEU A 105 3.65 4.62 9.11
C LEU A 105 2.91 3.78 8.05
N PHE A 106 1.68 3.37 8.35
CA PHE A 106 0.85 2.65 7.39
C PHE A 106 0.53 3.52 6.17
N ALA A 107 0.07 4.74 6.40
CA ALA A 107 -0.25 5.72 5.35
C ALA A 107 0.99 6.09 4.51
N PHE A 108 2.16 6.19 5.13
CA PHE A 108 3.43 6.33 4.44
C PHE A 108 3.69 5.15 3.49
N GLY A 109 3.51 3.91 3.94
CA GLY A 109 3.64 2.71 3.13
C GLY A 109 2.66 2.68 1.95
N VAL A 110 1.39 3.04 2.17
CA VAL A 110 0.36 3.16 1.12
C VAL A 110 0.79 4.18 0.06
N ALA A 111 1.28 5.34 0.47
CA ALA A 111 1.72 6.39 -0.44
C ALA A 111 2.97 6.02 -1.26
N LEU A 112 3.79 5.08 -0.79
CA LEU A 112 4.89 4.51 -1.59
C LEU A 112 4.39 3.49 -2.62
N VAL A 113 3.35 2.70 -2.31
CA VAL A 113 2.84 1.61 -3.15
C VAL A 113 1.93 2.12 -4.25
N PHE A 114 0.95 2.94 -3.89
CA PHE A 114 -0.20 3.25 -4.73
C PHE A 114 0.17 3.92 -6.06
N PRO A 115 1.01 4.98 -6.10
CA PRO A 115 1.38 5.63 -7.35
C PRO A 115 2.12 4.70 -8.32
N VAL A 116 2.99 3.83 -7.80
CA VAL A 116 3.79 2.91 -8.61
C VAL A 116 2.91 1.84 -9.25
N LEU A 117 1.97 1.26 -8.50
CA LEU A 117 1.03 0.28 -9.05
C LEU A 117 0.09 0.91 -10.06
N THR A 118 -0.38 2.14 -9.81
CA THR A 118 -1.22 2.89 -10.75
C THR A 118 -0.48 3.15 -12.06
N LEU A 119 0.77 3.64 -12.01
CA LEU A 119 1.58 3.84 -13.20
C LEU A 119 1.80 2.53 -13.96
N ALA A 120 2.12 1.44 -13.26
CA ALA A 120 2.28 0.13 -13.88
C ALA A 120 1.01 -0.36 -14.59
N ILE A 121 -0.16 -0.04 -14.06
CA ILE A 121 -1.46 -0.32 -14.70
C ILE A 121 -1.65 0.54 -15.95
N LEU A 122 -1.41 1.84 -15.87
CA LEU A 122 -1.59 2.77 -16.97
C LEU A 122 -0.64 2.47 -18.15
N ASP A 123 0.58 2.02 -17.85
CA ASP A 123 1.57 1.67 -18.86
C ASP A 123 1.22 0.36 -19.62
N MET A 124 0.36 -0.50 -19.04
CA MET A 124 -0.17 -1.66 -19.77
C MET A 124 -1.19 -1.26 -20.85
N TYR A 125 -1.83 -0.09 -20.72
CA TYR A 125 -2.90 0.37 -21.61
C TYR A 125 -2.65 1.79 -22.11
N PRO A 126 -1.57 2.05 -22.88
CA PRO A 126 -1.15 3.41 -23.26
C PRO A 126 -2.19 4.16 -24.07
N ARG A 127 -3.02 3.43 -24.85
CA ARG A 127 -4.11 4.01 -25.67
C ARG A 127 -5.42 4.19 -24.90
N GLN A 128 -5.56 3.57 -23.73
CA GLN A 128 -6.80 3.53 -22.94
C GLN A 128 -6.55 3.85 -21.46
N ARG A 129 -5.61 4.75 -21.19
CA ARG A 129 -5.22 5.11 -19.81
C ARG A 129 -6.41 5.58 -18.98
N GLY A 130 -7.31 6.38 -19.56
CA GLY A 130 -8.51 6.84 -18.87
C GLY A 130 -9.44 5.71 -18.44
N ALA A 131 -9.73 4.76 -19.35
CA ALA A 131 -10.55 3.59 -19.02
C ALA A 131 -9.90 2.70 -17.95
N ALA A 132 -8.58 2.47 -18.04
CA ALA A 132 -7.84 1.70 -17.04
C ALA A 132 -7.87 2.37 -15.66
N SER A 133 -7.71 3.70 -15.60
CA SER A 133 -7.81 4.48 -14.37
C SER A 133 -9.21 4.43 -13.77
N SER A 134 -10.25 4.62 -14.59
CA SER A 134 -11.64 4.54 -14.13
C SER A 134 -12.01 3.16 -13.59
N LEU A 135 -11.55 2.09 -14.24
CA LEU A 135 -11.79 0.73 -13.78
C LEU A 135 -11.05 0.45 -12.46
N GLN A 136 -9.80 0.92 -12.32
CA GLN A 136 -9.07 0.83 -11.05
C GLN A 136 -9.79 1.56 -9.92
N ALA A 137 -10.25 2.79 -10.19
CA ALA A 137 -11.00 3.60 -9.22
C ALA A 137 -12.33 2.92 -8.83
N PHE A 138 -13.03 2.32 -9.80
CA PHE A 138 -14.26 1.58 -9.54
C PHE A 138 -14.02 0.41 -8.56
N PHE A 139 -13.02 -0.43 -8.79
CA PHE A 139 -12.66 -1.51 -7.88
C PHE A 139 -12.30 -1.00 -6.49
N GLN A 140 -11.57 0.11 -6.42
CA GLN A 140 -11.20 0.75 -5.14
C GLN A 140 -12.43 1.22 -4.38
N LEU A 141 -13.37 1.90 -5.06
CA LEU A 141 -14.59 2.42 -4.45
C LEU A 141 -15.52 1.30 -3.97
N VAL A 142 -15.68 0.24 -4.78
CA VAL A 142 -16.48 -0.92 -4.38
C VAL A 142 -15.88 -1.58 -3.14
N LEU A 143 -14.57 -1.80 -3.09
CA LEU A 143 -13.92 -2.35 -1.90
C LEU A 143 -14.08 -1.44 -0.69
N ASN A 144 -13.88 -0.14 -0.86
CA ASN A 144 -14.07 0.83 0.24
C ASN A 144 -15.52 0.85 0.75
N SER A 145 -16.51 0.73 -0.14
CA SER A 145 -17.92 0.64 0.25
C SER A 145 -18.20 -0.63 1.07
N LEU A 146 -17.64 -1.77 0.69
CA LEU A 146 -17.73 -3.01 1.46
C LEU A 146 -17.04 -2.89 2.82
N VAL A 147 -15.88 -2.24 2.86
CA VAL A 147 -15.16 -1.98 4.13
C VAL A 147 -16.00 -1.08 5.04
N ALA A 148 -16.53 0.03 4.54
CA ALA A 148 -17.32 0.96 5.34
C ALA A 148 -18.68 0.39 5.77
N GLY A 149 -19.37 -0.31 4.86
CA GLY A 149 -20.74 -0.78 5.11
C GLY A 149 -20.83 -2.12 5.85
N LEU A 150 -19.84 -2.99 5.72
CA LEU A 150 -19.86 -4.33 6.33
C LEU A 150 -18.76 -4.54 7.36
N LEU A 151 -17.51 -4.25 7.03
CA LEU A 151 -16.38 -4.59 7.90
C LEU A 151 -16.20 -3.60 9.04
N SER A 152 -16.37 -2.30 8.77
CA SER A 152 -16.24 -1.28 9.81
C SER A 152 -17.22 -1.51 10.97
N PRO A 153 -18.54 -1.70 10.76
CA PRO A 153 -19.45 -1.98 11.85
C PRO A 153 -19.14 -3.26 12.63
N LEU A 154 -18.63 -4.29 11.95
CA LEU A 154 -18.30 -5.57 12.58
C LEU A 154 -17.01 -5.52 13.41
N LEU A 155 -16.01 -4.75 12.96
CA LEU A 155 -14.67 -4.74 13.55
C LEU A 155 -14.44 -3.57 14.51
N SER A 156 -15.24 -2.50 14.45
CA SER A 156 -15.01 -1.26 15.21
C SER A 156 -15.26 -1.39 16.72
N HIS A 157 -15.91 -2.45 17.17
CA HIS A 157 -16.20 -2.66 18.61
C HIS A 157 -14.95 -2.98 19.45
N HIS A 158 -13.85 -3.43 18.83
CA HIS A 158 -12.62 -3.75 19.53
C HIS A 158 -11.40 -3.30 18.72
N GLY A 159 -10.48 -2.58 19.35
CA GLY A 159 -9.24 -2.11 18.69
C GLY A 159 -8.41 -3.24 18.08
N LEU A 160 -8.36 -4.41 18.73
CA LEU A 160 -7.65 -5.58 18.20
C LEU A 160 -8.29 -6.10 16.90
N HIS A 161 -9.62 -6.10 16.77
CA HIS A 161 -10.30 -6.53 15.54
C HIS A 161 -9.97 -5.59 14.38
N LEU A 162 -9.93 -4.28 14.62
CA LEU A 162 -9.49 -3.29 13.63
C LEU A 162 -8.03 -3.53 13.21
N ALA A 163 -7.15 -3.78 14.18
CA ALA A 163 -5.74 -4.05 13.92
C ALA A 163 -5.53 -5.34 13.11
N LEU A 164 -6.26 -6.41 13.44
CA LEU A 164 -6.23 -7.67 12.68
C LEU A 164 -6.83 -7.51 11.27
N GLY A 165 -7.92 -6.75 11.13
CA GLY A 165 -8.49 -6.41 9.82
C GLY A 165 -7.48 -5.68 8.93
N MET A 166 -6.80 -4.68 9.47
CA MET A 166 -5.72 -3.97 8.79
C MET A 166 -4.57 -4.91 8.39
N ALA A 167 -4.14 -5.79 9.29
CA ALA A 167 -3.10 -6.77 9.03
C ALA A 167 -3.50 -7.78 7.93
N ALA A 168 -4.76 -8.24 7.93
CA ALA A 168 -5.27 -9.13 6.89
C ALA A 168 -5.28 -8.46 5.51
N PHE A 169 -5.68 -7.20 5.43
CA PHE A 169 -5.67 -6.44 4.18
C PHE A 169 -4.26 -6.27 3.62
N VAL A 170 -3.28 -5.87 4.43
CA VAL A 170 -1.90 -5.72 3.94
C VAL A 170 -1.27 -7.05 3.58
N ALA A 171 -1.53 -8.11 4.33
CA ALA A 171 -1.04 -9.46 4.03
C ALA A 171 -1.60 -9.96 2.69
N GLY A 172 -2.91 -9.81 2.46
CA GLY A 172 -3.55 -10.15 1.20
C GLY A 172 -3.01 -9.36 0.01
N GLY A 173 -2.89 -8.04 0.16
CA GLY A 173 -2.32 -7.17 -0.88
C GLY A 173 -0.86 -7.53 -1.20
N TRP A 174 -0.05 -7.76 -0.17
CA TRP A 174 1.35 -8.15 -0.34
C TRP A 174 1.49 -9.54 -0.96
N ALA A 175 0.68 -10.52 -0.56
CA ALA A 175 0.68 -11.85 -1.14
C ALA A 175 0.37 -11.81 -2.65
N ILE A 176 -0.68 -11.06 -3.07
CA ILE A 176 -1.04 -10.89 -4.47
C ILE A 176 0.09 -10.21 -5.24
N TRP A 177 0.69 -9.14 -4.70
CA TRP A 177 1.81 -8.48 -5.34
C TRP A 177 3.05 -9.38 -5.46
N ARG A 178 3.38 -10.16 -4.42
CA ARG A 178 4.47 -11.13 -4.44
C ARG A 178 4.24 -12.21 -5.50
N TRP A 179 3.02 -12.70 -5.60
CA TRP A 179 2.64 -13.65 -6.64
C TRP A 179 2.83 -13.06 -8.04
N GLU A 180 2.27 -11.87 -8.30
CA GLU A 180 2.45 -11.18 -9.58
C GLU A 180 3.93 -10.97 -9.93
N SER A 181 4.71 -10.49 -8.97
CA SER A 181 6.14 -10.24 -9.18
C SER A 181 6.93 -11.52 -9.45
N SER A 182 6.51 -12.67 -8.89
CA SER A 182 7.13 -13.98 -9.15
C SER A 182 6.79 -14.50 -10.55
N VAL A 183 5.54 -14.35 -10.98
CA VAL A 183 5.08 -14.71 -12.33
C VAL A 183 5.81 -13.86 -13.38
N ALA A 184 5.89 -12.56 -13.15
CA ALA A 184 6.58 -11.63 -14.05
C ALA A 184 8.09 -11.94 -14.19
N ARG A 185 8.75 -12.38 -13.11
CA ARG A 185 10.16 -12.81 -13.17
C ARG A 185 10.36 -14.09 -13.98
N ARG A 186 9.46 -15.05 -13.83
CA ARG A 186 9.52 -16.33 -14.58
C ARG A 186 9.26 -16.15 -16.08
N ALA A 187 8.46 -15.15 -16.45
CA ALA A 187 8.13 -14.83 -17.83
C ALA A 187 9.21 -14.01 -18.56
N ARG A 188 10.26 -13.55 -17.86
CA ARG A 188 11.34 -12.77 -18.47
C ARG A 188 12.29 -13.72 -19.22
N PRO A 189 12.49 -13.55 -20.54
CA PRO A 189 13.48 -14.34 -21.28
C PRO A 189 14.87 -14.16 -20.66
N PRO A 190 15.76 -15.17 -20.75
CA PRO A 190 17.15 -14.98 -20.38
C PRO A 190 17.72 -13.81 -21.19
N ALA A 191 18.57 -12.99 -20.57
CA ALA A 191 19.23 -11.88 -21.23
C ALA A 191 19.94 -12.43 -22.47
N SER A 192 19.67 -11.85 -23.63
CA SER A 192 20.41 -12.18 -24.86
C SER A 192 21.90 -11.99 -24.56
N PRO A 193 22.77 -12.94 -24.95
CA PRO A 193 24.21 -12.74 -24.84
C PRO A 193 24.57 -11.41 -25.53
N PRO A 194 25.58 -10.69 -25.03
CA PRO A 194 26.04 -9.47 -25.68
C PRO A 194 26.33 -9.79 -27.13
N PRO A 195 26.00 -8.88 -28.08
CA PRO A 195 26.32 -9.10 -29.48
C PRO A 195 27.81 -9.40 -29.56
N SER A 196 28.16 -10.58 -30.11
CA SER A 196 29.51 -10.92 -30.51
C SER A 196 29.84 -10.02 -31.70
N GLY A 197 30.17 -8.76 -31.42
CA GLY A 197 30.74 -7.87 -32.41
C GLY A 197 32.07 -8.49 -32.89
N PRO A 198 32.45 -8.32 -34.17
CA PRO A 198 33.75 -8.74 -34.62
C PRO A 198 34.81 -8.09 -33.72
N MET A 199 35.68 -8.92 -33.13
CA MET A 199 36.87 -8.40 -32.49
C MET A 199 37.65 -7.67 -33.60
N ILE A 200 37.62 -6.34 -33.58
CA ILE A 200 38.54 -5.53 -34.37
C ILE A 200 39.91 -5.81 -33.79
N GLU A 201 40.71 -6.60 -34.51
CA GLU A 201 42.09 -6.83 -34.11
C GLU A 201 42.81 -5.48 -34.08
N PRO A 202 43.61 -5.20 -33.02
CA PRO A 202 44.39 -3.96 -32.95
C PRO A 202 45.60 -4.03 -33.90
N GLY A 203 45.36 -3.92 -35.19
CA GLY A 203 46.42 -4.06 -36.18
C GLY A 203 46.10 -3.53 -37.58
N GLU A 204 44.87 -3.14 -37.86
CA GLU A 204 44.49 -2.69 -39.22
C GLU A 204 44.24 -1.17 -39.27
N GLN A 205 45.25 -0.42 -38.81
CA GLN A 205 45.40 1.01 -39.10
C GLN A 205 46.86 1.22 -39.57
N LEU A 206 47.11 0.96 -40.84
CA LEU A 206 48.20 1.53 -41.61
C LEU A 206 47.65 2.22 -42.84
#